data_481e21a12e5b26918289e05453f52baa
#
_entry.id   481e21a12e5b26918289e05453f52baa
#
_cell.length_a   1.000
_cell.length_b   1.000
_cell.length_c   1.000
_cell.angle_alpha   90.00
_cell.angle_beta   90.00
_cell.angle_gamma   90.00
#
_symmetry.space_group_name_H-M   'P 1'
#
loop_
_entity.id
_entity.type
_entity.pdbx_description
1 polymer ?
#
loop_
_entity_poly.entity_id
_entity_poly.type
_entity_poly.pdbx_seq_one_letter_code
_entity_poly.pdbx_strand_id
1 'polypeptide(L)'
;MARTADYVRKTKETDISLHLNLDGTGSSSINTGIGFFDHMLDGFARHGLFDLKVNVAGDLAVDCHHTIEDTGIVLGNAIKEAVGDKKGIRRYGSCILPMDETLVLCAVDLSGRPYLVFDGEFTTDRVGYMDTEMVKEFFYAISYTAGMNLHIRVLSGGNNHHMIEAMFKAFAKALDQATVIDPRITDILSTCLLYTSPSPRDYAAS
;
A
#
# COMPACT_ATOMS: atom_id res chain seq x y z
N MET A 1 -21.92 -5.62 -0.69
CA MET A 1 -21.58 -4.44 -1.52
C MET A 1 -20.14 -4.61 -1.97
N ALA A 2 -19.80 -4.20 -3.19
CA ALA A 2 -18.41 -4.21 -3.64
C ALA A 2 -17.59 -3.25 -2.77
N ARG A 3 -16.38 -3.65 -2.36
CA ARG A 3 -15.48 -2.83 -1.54
C ARG A 3 -14.61 -1.98 -2.46
N THR A 4 -15.19 -0.87 -2.91
CA THR A 4 -14.58 0.05 -3.87
C THR A 4 -14.39 1.44 -3.26
N ALA A 5 -13.42 2.17 -3.76
CA ALA A 5 -13.19 3.58 -3.44
C ALA A 5 -12.77 4.35 -4.69
N ASP A 6 -13.28 5.55 -4.83
CA ASP A 6 -12.87 6.53 -5.82
C ASP A 6 -12.28 7.74 -5.09
N TYR A 7 -11.02 8.06 -5.33
CA TYR A 7 -10.32 9.12 -4.65
C TYR A 7 -9.68 10.10 -5.62
N VAL A 8 -9.90 11.39 -5.40
CA VAL A 8 -9.30 12.46 -6.18
C VAL A 8 -8.55 13.40 -5.23
N ARG A 9 -7.31 13.73 -5.55
CA ARG A 9 -6.49 14.70 -4.81
C ARG A 9 -5.81 15.63 -5.78
N LYS A 10 -5.99 16.92 -5.55
CA LYS A 10 -5.35 17.97 -6.33
C LYS A 10 -4.61 18.94 -5.42
N THR A 11 -3.34 19.15 -5.72
CA THR A 11 -2.46 20.11 -5.08
C THR A 11 -1.92 21.09 -6.11
N LYS A 12 -0.88 21.82 -5.77
CA LYS A 12 -0.11 22.64 -6.76
C LYS A 12 0.90 21.78 -7.52
N GLU A 13 1.24 20.63 -6.99
CA GLU A 13 2.31 19.74 -7.46
C GLU A 13 1.76 18.53 -8.21
N THR A 14 0.57 18.04 -7.80
CA THR A 14 -0.03 16.83 -8.37
C THR A 14 -1.53 16.96 -8.59
N ASP A 15 -2.04 16.27 -9.62
CA ASP A 15 -3.47 16.05 -9.87
C ASP A 15 -3.67 14.54 -10.07
N ILE A 16 -4.33 13.89 -9.09
CA ILE A 16 -4.42 12.44 -9.00
C ILE A 16 -5.87 12.01 -8.99
N SER A 17 -6.21 11.03 -9.83
CA SER A 17 -7.46 10.27 -9.73
C SER A 17 -7.14 8.78 -9.59
N LEU A 18 -7.79 8.12 -8.62
CA LEU A 18 -7.60 6.72 -8.34
C LEU A 18 -8.94 6.03 -8.08
N HIS A 19 -9.11 4.85 -8.70
CA HIS A 19 -10.18 3.91 -8.40
C HIS A 19 -9.57 2.60 -7.92
N LEU A 20 -10.05 2.08 -6.78
CA LEU A 20 -9.66 0.81 -6.21
C LEU A 20 -10.90 -0.07 -5.99
N ASN A 21 -10.81 -1.34 -6.39
CA ASN A 21 -11.74 -2.39 -6.01
C ASN A 21 -10.96 -3.55 -5.35
N LEU A 22 -11.21 -3.79 -4.06
CA LEU A 22 -10.57 -4.87 -3.30
C LEU A 22 -11.09 -6.26 -3.69
N ASP A 23 -12.30 -6.34 -4.27
CA ASP A 23 -12.92 -7.59 -4.74
C ASP A 23 -12.79 -7.73 -6.27
N GLY A 24 -11.64 -7.33 -6.81
CA GLY A 24 -11.34 -7.30 -8.22
C GLY A 24 -10.82 -8.61 -8.80
N THR A 25 -10.26 -8.51 -9.99
CA THR A 25 -9.67 -9.63 -10.75
C THR A 25 -8.20 -9.41 -11.10
N GLY A 26 -7.61 -8.31 -10.63
CA GLY A 26 -6.25 -7.89 -10.92
C GLY A 26 -6.14 -7.10 -12.23
N SER A 27 -7.21 -6.41 -12.62
CA SER A 27 -7.21 -5.51 -13.77
C SER A 27 -6.62 -4.15 -13.40
N SER A 28 -5.75 -3.60 -14.24
CA SER A 28 -5.11 -2.32 -13.98
C SER A 28 -5.15 -1.39 -15.18
N SER A 29 -5.14 -0.07 -14.90
CA SER A 29 -4.91 1.00 -15.88
C SER A 29 -4.16 2.12 -15.19
N ILE A 30 -2.85 2.21 -15.39
CA ILE A 30 -1.96 3.04 -14.58
C ILE A 30 -1.15 3.97 -15.47
N ASN A 31 -1.12 5.23 -15.11
CA ASN A 31 -0.34 6.27 -15.77
C ASN A 31 0.10 7.30 -14.73
N THR A 32 1.33 7.18 -14.24
CA THR A 32 1.96 8.14 -13.33
C THR A 32 3.02 8.99 -14.02
N GLY A 33 3.40 8.63 -15.24
CA GLY A 33 4.53 9.23 -15.97
C GLY A 33 5.89 8.65 -15.56
N ILE A 34 5.94 7.71 -14.60
CA ILE A 34 7.16 7.04 -14.12
C ILE A 34 7.02 5.55 -14.44
N GLY A 35 7.58 5.10 -15.56
CA GLY A 35 7.33 3.75 -16.10
C GLY A 35 7.64 2.60 -15.13
N PHE A 36 8.70 2.72 -14.30
CA PHE A 36 9.00 1.71 -13.30
C PHE A 36 7.96 1.68 -12.18
N PHE A 37 7.47 2.85 -11.75
CA PHE A 37 6.43 2.94 -10.74
C PHE A 37 5.08 2.42 -11.26
N ASP A 38 4.75 2.71 -12.54
CA ASP A 38 3.57 2.13 -13.19
C ASP A 38 3.63 0.60 -13.17
N HIS A 39 4.79 0.02 -13.46
CA HIS A 39 5.02 -1.43 -13.39
C HIS A 39 4.85 -1.97 -11.96
N MET A 40 5.31 -1.25 -10.94
CA MET A 40 5.12 -1.64 -9.53
C MET A 40 3.65 -1.66 -9.11
N LEU A 41 2.89 -0.64 -9.49
CA LEU A 41 1.46 -0.55 -9.21
C LEU A 41 0.65 -1.60 -9.99
N ASP A 42 1.05 -1.91 -11.24
CA ASP A 42 0.47 -3.01 -12.02
C ASP A 42 0.71 -4.36 -11.32
N GLY A 43 1.94 -4.60 -10.84
CA GLY A 43 2.28 -5.76 -10.05
C GLY A 43 1.47 -5.86 -8.76
N PHE A 44 1.26 -4.74 -8.05
CA PHE A 44 0.41 -4.68 -6.87
C PHE A 44 -1.04 -5.07 -7.21
N ALA A 45 -1.64 -4.47 -8.23
CA ALA A 45 -3.00 -4.79 -8.65
C ALA A 45 -3.13 -6.27 -9.04
N ARG A 46 -2.23 -6.76 -9.89
CA ARG A 46 -2.27 -8.12 -10.44
C ARG A 46 -2.12 -9.19 -9.38
N HIS A 47 -1.15 -9.03 -8.48
CA HIS A 47 -0.85 -10.04 -7.46
C HIS A 47 -1.80 -9.97 -6.26
N GLY A 48 -2.38 -8.81 -5.95
CA GLY A 48 -3.42 -8.65 -4.93
C GLY A 48 -4.82 -9.00 -5.45
N LEU A 49 -4.99 -9.24 -6.76
CA LEU A 49 -6.29 -9.39 -7.41
C LEU A 49 -7.20 -8.17 -7.26
N PHE A 50 -6.60 -6.99 -7.06
CA PHE A 50 -7.32 -5.72 -6.99
C PHE A 50 -7.55 -5.17 -8.39
N ASP A 51 -8.72 -4.53 -8.64
CA ASP A 51 -8.82 -3.70 -9.83
C ASP A 51 -8.38 -2.28 -9.45
N LEU A 52 -7.41 -1.74 -10.20
CA LEU A 52 -6.77 -0.46 -9.89
C LEU A 52 -6.67 0.41 -11.13
N LYS A 53 -7.24 1.63 -11.05
CA LYS A 53 -7.02 2.67 -12.05
C LYS A 53 -6.33 3.85 -11.37
N VAL A 54 -5.23 4.32 -11.94
CA VAL A 54 -4.45 5.44 -11.42
C VAL A 54 -4.06 6.35 -12.59
N ASN A 55 -4.38 7.61 -12.47
CA ASN A 55 -3.88 8.63 -13.38
C ASN A 55 -3.33 9.80 -12.59
N VAL A 56 -2.08 10.16 -12.83
CA VAL A 56 -1.36 11.21 -12.13
C VAL A 56 -0.77 12.18 -13.14
N ALA A 57 -1.03 13.47 -12.94
CA ALA A 57 -0.29 14.56 -13.54
C ALA A 57 0.53 15.22 -12.43
N GLY A 58 1.82 14.89 -12.34
CA GLY A 58 2.75 15.41 -11.35
C GLY A 58 3.80 16.33 -11.95
N ASP A 59 4.53 17.04 -11.10
CA ASP A 59 5.59 17.99 -11.44
C ASP A 59 6.95 17.29 -11.70
N LEU A 60 6.94 16.25 -12.54
CA LEU A 60 8.11 15.42 -12.87
C LEU A 60 9.32 16.20 -13.41
N ALA A 61 9.12 17.46 -13.79
CA ALA A 61 10.23 18.36 -14.15
C ALA A 61 11.09 18.75 -12.92
N VAL A 62 10.55 18.63 -11.71
CA VAL A 62 11.28 18.77 -10.44
C VAL A 62 11.99 17.47 -10.13
N ASP A 63 11.24 16.44 -9.77
CA ASP A 63 11.69 15.06 -9.55
C ASP A 63 10.47 14.12 -9.47
N CYS A 64 10.68 12.88 -9.00
CA CYS A 64 9.60 11.90 -8.83
C CYS A 64 8.93 11.92 -7.44
N HIS A 65 9.38 12.74 -6.50
CA HIS A 65 9.01 12.70 -5.08
C HIS A 65 7.50 12.91 -4.89
N HIS A 66 7.00 14.09 -5.26
CA HIS A 66 5.59 14.44 -5.05
C HIS A 66 4.64 13.45 -5.75
N THR A 67 4.99 13.00 -6.95
CA THR A 67 4.19 12.03 -7.71
C THR A 67 4.04 10.71 -6.95
N ILE A 68 5.12 10.18 -6.37
CA ILE A 68 5.12 8.88 -5.71
C ILE A 68 4.50 8.98 -4.31
N GLU A 69 4.89 9.98 -3.51
CA GLU A 69 4.34 10.18 -2.17
C GLU A 69 2.84 10.42 -2.20
N ASP A 70 2.37 11.35 -3.03
CA ASP A 70 0.95 11.70 -3.16
C ASP A 70 0.12 10.53 -3.69
N THR A 71 0.67 9.69 -4.59
CA THR A 71 0.02 8.45 -5.02
C THR A 71 -0.10 7.47 -3.84
N GLY A 72 0.90 7.37 -2.99
CA GLY A 72 0.85 6.59 -1.75
C GLY A 72 -0.24 7.07 -0.79
N ILE A 73 -0.35 8.40 -0.60
CA ILE A 73 -1.41 9.03 0.21
C ILE A 73 -2.80 8.68 -0.33
N VAL A 74 -2.99 8.82 -1.64
CA VAL A 74 -4.28 8.55 -2.30
C VAL A 74 -4.64 7.07 -2.22
N LEU A 75 -3.70 6.18 -2.51
CA LEU A 75 -3.92 4.74 -2.42
C LEU A 75 -4.23 4.29 -0.99
N GLY A 76 -3.52 4.82 0.00
CA GLY A 76 -3.78 4.49 1.40
C GLY A 76 -5.17 4.95 1.87
N ASN A 77 -5.63 6.14 1.46
CA ASN A 77 -6.99 6.60 1.73
C ASN A 77 -8.04 5.73 1.00
N ALA A 78 -7.79 5.36 -0.24
CA ALA A 78 -8.68 4.46 -1.00
C ALA A 78 -8.78 3.08 -0.34
N ILE A 79 -7.67 2.51 0.15
CA ILE A 79 -7.67 1.27 0.92
C ILE A 79 -8.53 1.42 2.19
N LYS A 80 -8.34 2.50 2.95
CA LYS A 80 -9.11 2.78 4.17
C LYS A 80 -10.60 2.86 3.90
N GLU A 81 -10.99 3.57 2.86
CA GLU A 81 -12.39 3.74 2.45
C GLU A 81 -13.00 2.41 1.98
N ALA A 82 -12.31 1.66 1.12
CA ALA A 82 -12.78 0.38 0.60
C ALA A 82 -12.90 -0.70 1.67
N VAL A 83 -12.01 -0.70 2.68
CA VAL A 83 -12.09 -1.61 3.85
C VAL A 83 -13.27 -1.23 4.77
N GLY A 84 -13.63 0.04 4.84
CA GLY A 84 -14.77 0.53 5.62
C GLY A 84 -14.61 0.32 7.13
N ASP A 85 -15.64 -0.22 7.77
CA ASP A 85 -15.72 -0.40 9.24
C ASP A 85 -14.92 -1.61 9.75
N LYS A 86 -14.25 -2.33 8.87
CA LYS A 86 -13.39 -3.50 9.18
C LYS A 86 -14.13 -4.71 9.76
N LYS A 87 -15.46 -4.74 9.67
CA LYS A 87 -16.23 -5.91 10.13
C LYS A 87 -16.02 -7.11 9.22
N GLY A 88 -15.87 -8.26 9.81
CA GLY A 88 -15.76 -9.53 9.11
C GLY A 88 -14.44 -9.77 8.38
N ILE A 89 -13.50 -8.81 8.33
CA ILE A 89 -12.21 -9.02 7.69
C ILE A 89 -11.24 -9.81 8.58
N ARG A 90 -10.28 -10.50 7.95
CA ARG A 90 -9.20 -11.19 8.69
C ARG A 90 -8.28 -10.25 9.45
N ARG A 91 -8.21 -8.98 9.04
CA ARG A 91 -7.40 -7.94 9.64
C ARG A 91 -5.89 -8.10 9.47
N TYR A 92 -5.37 -9.31 9.62
CA TYR A 92 -3.95 -9.62 9.49
C TYR A 92 -3.66 -10.35 8.19
N GLY A 93 -2.57 -9.99 7.54
CA GLY A 93 -2.04 -10.70 6.39
C GLY A 93 -0.53 -10.66 6.38
N SER A 94 0.08 -11.70 5.84
CA SER A 94 1.53 -11.75 5.68
C SER A 94 1.92 -12.58 4.46
N CYS A 95 3.05 -12.23 3.86
CA CYS A 95 3.60 -12.94 2.73
C CYS A 95 5.13 -12.95 2.84
N ILE A 96 5.72 -14.12 2.63
CA ILE A 96 7.15 -14.25 2.31
C ILE A 96 7.21 -14.58 0.83
N LEU A 97 7.78 -13.68 0.03
CA LEU A 97 7.75 -13.74 -1.42
C LEU A 97 9.17 -13.83 -1.99
N PRO A 98 9.49 -14.92 -2.71
CA PRO A 98 10.75 -15.04 -3.44
C PRO A 98 10.64 -14.39 -4.83
N MET A 99 11.72 -13.78 -5.27
CA MET A 99 11.92 -13.31 -6.63
C MET A 99 13.39 -13.48 -7.00
N ASP A 100 13.71 -14.56 -7.67
CA ASP A 100 15.07 -15.03 -7.95
C ASP A 100 15.93 -15.09 -6.67
N GLU A 101 17.00 -14.30 -6.55
CA GLU A 101 17.87 -14.20 -5.37
C GLU A 101 17.24 -13.44 -4.21
N THR A 102 16.16 -12.74 -4.46
CA THR A 102 15.49 -11.86 -3.49
C THR A 102 14.42 -12.63 -2.72
N LEU A 103 14.35 -12.37 -1.42
CA LEU A 103 13.30 -12.85 -0.53
C LEU A 103 12.81 -11.70 0.34
N VAL A 104 11.53 -11.37 0.26
CA VAL A 104 10.92 -10.28 1.03
C VAL A 104 9.82 -10.82 1.94
N LEU A 105 9.82 -10.36 3.18
CA LEU A 105 8.72 -10.52 4.12
C LEU A 105 7.88 -9.24 4.14
N CYS A 106 6.56 -9.37 4.01
CA CYS A 106 5.60 -8.31 4.28
C CYS A 106 4.54 -8.79 5.26
N ALA A 107 4.21 -7.96 6.25
CA ALA A 107 3.12 -8.21 7.20
C ALA A 107 2.29 -6.94 7.40
N VAL A 108 0.96 -7.12 7.42
CA VAL A 108 -0.04 -6.05 7.55
C VAL A 108 -0.94 -6.32 8.75
N ASP A 109 -1.23 -5.28 9.55
CA ASP A 109 -2.32 -5.23 10.52
C ASP A 109 -3.19 -3.99 10.24
N LEU A 110 -4.43 -4.19 9.82
CA LEU A 110 -5.41 -3.12 9.57
C LEU A 110 -5.98 -2.58 10.89
N SER A 111 -5.11 -2.26 11.83
CA SER A 111 -5.42 -1.89 13.22
C SER A 111 -6.07 -0.52 13.39
N GLY A 112 -6.00 0.37 12.40
CA GLY A 112 -6.38 1.78 12.54
C GLY A 112 -5.25 2.67 13.08
N ARG A 113 -4.12 2.09 13.47
CA ARG A 113 -2.93 2.81 13.96
C ARG A 113 -1.82 2.71 12.93
N PRO A 114 -1.31 3.85 12.42
CA PRO A 114 -0.23 3.85 11.46
C PRO A 114 1.11 3.47 12.11
N TYR A 115 1.85 2.58 11.47
CA TYR A 115 3.25 2.32 11.80
C TYR A 115 3.96 1.61 10.65
N LEU A 116 5.09 2.14 10.20
CA LEU A 116 5.93 1.47 9.20
C LEU A 116 7.22 0.95 9.84
N VAL A 117 7.52 -0.31 9.62
CA VAL A 117 8.86 -0.88 9.76
C VAL A 117 9.37 -1.24 8.37
N PHE A 118 10.40 -0.56 7.94
CA PHE A 118 11.02 -0.77 6.63
C PHE A 118 12.49 -1.15 6.84
N ASP A 119 12.86 -2.34 6.37
CA ASP A 119 14.20 -2.89 6.48
C ASP A 119 14.61 -3.40 5.08
N GLY A 120 15.18 -2.50 4.30
CA GLY A 120 15.65 -2.75 2.95
C GLY A 120 16.61 -1.64 2.54
N GLU A 121 17.81 -2.03 2.11
CA GLU A 121 18.84 -1.12 1.61
C GLU A 121 19.01 -1.33 0.11
N PHE A 122 19.10 -0.23 -0.62
CA PHE A 122 19.33 -0.24 -2.07
C PHE A 122 20.76 0.17 -2.37
N THR A 123 21.34 -0.46 -3.38
CA THR A 123 22.74 -0.22 -3.80
C THR A 123 22.88 0.77 -4.96
N THR A 124 21.75 1.19 -5.54
CA THR A 124 21.69 2.22 -6.60
C THR A 124 20.68 3.30 -6.20
N ASP A 125 20.93 4.52 -6.63
CA ASP A 125 20.05 5.65 -6.34
C ASP A 125 18.73 5.58 -7.14
N ARG A 126 18.72 4.86 -8.28
CA ARG A 126 17.57 4.78 -9.19
C ARG A 126 17.36 3.42 -9.81
N VAL A 127 16.09 3.12 -10.08
CA VAL A 127 15.67 2.08 -11.04
C VAL A 127 14.74 2.73 -12.07
N GLY A 128 15.18 2.77 -13.33
CA GLY A 128 14.52 3.61 -14.34
C GLY A 128 14.55 5.09 -13.94
N TYR A 129 13.39 5.74 -13.91
CA TYR A 129 13.21 7.14 -13.47
C TYR A 129 12.67 7.26 -12.05
N MET A 130 12.65 6.18 -11.28
CA MET A 130 12.23 6.16 -9.89
C MET A 130 13.44 6.15 -8.97
N ASP A 131 13.55 7.14 -8.09
CA ASP A 131 14.56 7.17 -7.03
C ASP A 131 14.24 6.10 -5.98
N THR A 132 15.25 5.32 -5.57
CA THR A 132 15.03 4.17 -4.68
C THR A 132 14.60 4.58 -3.27
N GLU A 133 14.98 5.77 -2.81
CA GLU A 133 14.51 6.33 -1.53
C GLU A 133 12.99 6.49 -1.49
N MET A 134 12.34 6.70 -2.64
CA MET A 134 10.88 6.85 -2.75
C MET A 134 10.11 5.57 -2.44
N VAL A 135 10.75 4.43 -2.44
CA VAL A 135 10.10 3.16 -2.05
C VAL A 135 9.63 3.21 -0.61
N LYS A 136 10.49 3.69 0.30
CA LYS A 136 10.13 3.85 1.72
C LYS A 136 9.06 4.91 1.91
N GLU A 137 9.18 6.06 1.23
CA GLU A 137 8.22 7.16 1.32
C GLU A 137 6.83 6.72 0.83
N PHE A 138 6.74 5.98 -0.25
CA PHE A 138 5.49 5.41 -0.76
C PHE A 138 4.81 4.50 0.28
N PHE A 139 5.54 3.54 0.86
CA PHE A 139 4.98 2.65 1.87
C PHE A 139 4.67 3.36 3.19
N TYR A 140 5.43 4.40 3.53
CA TYR A 140 5.13 5.27 4.66
C TYR A 140 3.80 6.00 4.47
N ALA A 141 3.62 6.64 3.30
CA ALA A 141 2.39 7.34 2.95
C ALA A 141 1.17 6.42 3.02
N ILE A 142 1.26 5.20 2.47
CA ILE A 142 0.18 4.18 2.55
C ILE A 142 -0.09 3.79 4.01
N SER A 143 0.94 3.43 4.77
CA SER A 143 0.78 2.99 6.16
C SER A 143 0.05 4.03 7.00
N TYR A 144 0.44 5.30 6.83
CA TYR A 144 -0.10 6.42 7.57
C TYR A 144 -1.56 6.73 7.21
N THR A 145 -1.87 6.82 5.94
CA THR A 145 -3.21 7.22 5.47
C THR A 145 -4.23 6.09 5.56
N ALA A 146 -3.83 4.84 5.32
CA ALA A 146 -4.68 3.68 5.55
C ALA A 146 -4.88 3.35 7.04
N GLY A 147 -4.00 3.85 7.92
CA GLY A 147 -4.03 3.51 9.33
C GLY A 147 -3.72 2.04 9.58
N MET A 148 -2.62 1.55 9.01
CA MET A 148 -2.18 0.18 9.18
C MET A 148 -0.78 0.09 9.77
N ASN A 149 -0.50 -1.00 10.51
CA ASN A 149 0.89 -1.38 10.73
C ASN A 149 1.37 -2.15 9.50
N LEU A 150 2.49 -1.73 8.94
CA LEU A 150 3.10 -2.31 7.77
C LEU A 150 4.57 -2.64 8.07
N HIS A 151 4.93 -3.89 7.96
CA HIS A 151 6.31 -4.35 8.09
C HIS A 151 6.77 -4.89 6.75
N ILE A 152 7.87 -4.37 6.22
CA ILE A 152 8.53 -4.84 5.00
C ILE A 152 10.00 -5.08 5.34
N ARG A 153 10.48 -6.30 5.08
CA ARG A 153 11.87 -6.68 5.31
C ARG A 153 12.42 -7.46 4.13
N VAL A 154 13.59 -7.05 3.64
CA VAL A 154 14.37 -7.84 2.70
C VAL A 154 15.20 -8.86 3.50
N LEU A 155 14.83 -10.12 3.39
CA LEU A 155 15.52 -11.23 4.08
C LEU A 155 16.78 -11.64 3.33
N SER A 156 16.74 -11.58 1.98
CA SER A 156 17.89 -11.64 1.09
C SER A 156 17.59 -10.80 -0.15
N GLY A 157 18.62 -10.24 -0.78
CA GLY A 157 18.47 -9.43 -1.97
C GLY A 157 19.79 -9.23 -2.69
N GLY A 158 19.73 -8.60 -3.85
CA GLY A 158 20.90 -8.31 -4.69
C GLY A 158 20.55 -7.30 -5.77
N ASN A 159 19.60 -7.60 -6.63
CA ASN A 159 19.12 -6.70 -7.65
C ASN A 159 18.02 -5.76 -7.09
N ASN A 160 18.25 -4.45 -7.19
CA ASN A 160 17.31 -3.46 -6.65
C ASN A 160 15.91 -3.52 -7.30
N HIS A 161 15.83 -3.80 -8.59
CA HIS A 161 14.56 -4.01 -9.30
C HIS A 161 13.80 -5.19 -8.66
N HIS A 162 14.48 -6.35 -8.48
CA HIS A 162 13.85 -7.53 -7.87
C HIS A 162 13.40 -7.26 -6.43
N MET A 163 14.21 -6.54 -5.63
CA MET A 163 13.84 -6.19 -4.26
C MET A 163 12.58 -5.31 -4.22
N ILE A 164 12.53 -4.26 -5.03
CA ILE A 164 11.38 -3.34 -5.05
C ILE A 164 10.13 -4.08 -5.55
N GLU A 165 10.24 -4.82 -6.66
CA GLU A 165 9.10 -5.56 -7.21
C GLU A 165 8.59 -6.63 -6.23
N ALA A 166 9.49 -7.34 -5.54
CA ALA A 166 9.11 -8.30 -4.49
C ALA A 166 8.40 -7.63 -3.32
N MET A 167 8.79 -6.40 -2.92
CA MET A 167 8.09 -5.63 -1.88
C MET A 167 6.66 -5.30 -2.28
N PHE A 168 6.43 -4.80 -3.50
CA PHE A 168 5.09 -4.47 -3.99
C PHE A 168 4.20 -5.72 -4.10
N LYS A 169 4.73 -6.83 -4.62
CA LYS A 169 4.00 -8.10 -4.71
C LYS A 169 3.69 -8.69 -3.33
N ALA A 170 4.66 -8.68 -2.41
CA ALA A 170 4.47 -9.17 -1.04
C ALA A 170 3.44 -8.35 -0.28
N PHE A 171 3.47 -7.01 -0.44
CA PHE A 171 2.47 -6.11 0.13
C PHE A 171 1.07 -6.39 -0.44
N ALA A 172 0.95 -6.56 -1.76
CA ALA A 172 -0.30 -6.92 -2.41
C ALA A 172 -0.90 -8.22 -1.82
N LYS A 173 -0.09 -9.27 -1.68
CA LYS A 173 -0.51 -10.55 -1.10
C LYS A 173 -0.89 -10.45 0.38
N ALA A 174 -0.13 -9.69 1.16
CA ALA A 174 -0.42 -9.49 2.57
C ALA A 174 -1.72 -8.69 2.75
N LEU A 175 -1.95 -7.66 1.94
CA LEU A 175 -3.16 -6.85 1.96
C LEU A 175 -4.38 -7.66 1.51
N ASP A 176 -4.27 -8.43 0.44
CA ASP A 176 -5.33 -9.34 -0.02
C ASP A 176 -5.78 -10.28 1.13
N GLN A 177 -4.83 -10.94 1.80
CA GLN A 177 -5.14 -11.80 2.95
C GLN A 177 -5.81 -11.04 4.10
N ALA A 178 -5.33 -9.83 4.42
CA ALA A 178 -5.86 -9.03 5.53
C ALA A 178 -7.30 -8.57 5.27
N THR A 179 -7.65 -8.33 4.02
CA THR A 179 -8.97 -7.84 3.60
C THR A 179 -10.00 -8.94 3.33
N VAL A 180 -9.61 -10.22 3.31
CA VAL A 180 -10.55 -11.34 3.11
C VAL A 180 -11.66 -11.30 4.15
N ILE A 181 -12.91 -11.40 3.70
CA ILE A 181 -14.07 -11.60 4.59
C ILE A 181 -14.07 -13.05 5.05
N ASP A 182 -13.97 -13.28 6.35
CA ASP A 182 -14.05 -14.60 6.97
C ASP A 182 -15.42 -14.76 7.64
N PRO A 183 -16.28 -15.70 7.19
CA PRO A 183 -17.65 -15.85 7.71
C PRO A 183 -17.72 -16.21 9.20
N ARG A 184 -16.60 -16.61 9.81
CA ARG A 184 -16.52 -16.89 11.25
C ARG A 184 -16.33 -15.62 12.08
N ILE A 185 -15.96 -14.49 11.44
CA ILE A 185 -15.75 -13.19 12.08
C ILE A 185 -17.02 -12.37 11.89
N THR A 186 -17.85 -12.29 12.91
CA THR A 186 -19.16 -11.62 12.85
C THR A 186 -19.12 -10.14 13.17
N ASP A 187 -17.99 -9.64 13.71
CA ASP A 187 -17.79 -8.24 14.11
C ASP A 187 -16.34 -7.83 13.81
N ILE A 188 -15.87 -6.74 14.38
CA ILE A 188 -14.47 -6.30 14.27
C ILE A 188 -13.58 -7.26 15.07
N LEU A 189 -12.57 -7.84 14.42
CA LEU A 189 -11.60 -8.72 15.07
C LEU A 189 -10.65 -7.91 15.97
N SER A 190 -11.10 -7.59 17.17
CA SER A 190 -10.32 -6.82 18.16
C SER A 190 -10.69 -7.21 19.59
N THR A 191 -9.72 -7.17 20.49
CA THR A 191 -9.95 -7.38 21.93
C THR A 191 -10.26 -6.10 22.68
N CYS A 192 -9.86 -4.90 22.18
CA CYS A 192 -10.19 -3.60 22.80
C CYS A 192 -9.75 -2.34 22.02
N LEU A 193 -9.07 -2.42 20.89
CA LEU A 193 -8.40 -1.25 20.28
C LEU A 193 -8.94 -0.79 18.92
N LEU A 194 -9.95 -1.45 18.38
CA LEU A 194 -10.60 -1.07 17.13
C LEU A 194 -12.06 -0.69 17.42
N TYR A 195 -12.27 0.45 18.05
CA TYR A 195 -13.60 1.04 18.15
C TYR A 195 -13.71 2.22 17.19
N THR A 196 -14.92 2.47 16.70
CA THR A 196 -15.28 3.59 15.84
C THR A 196 -15.20 4.97 16.54
N SER A 197 -14.83 4.99 17.82
CA SER A 197 -14.57 6.21 18.60
C SER A 197 -13.16 6.17 19.17
N PRO A 198 -12.40 7.28 19.15
CA PRO A 198 -11.10 7.34 19.80
C PRO A 198 -11.25 7.02 21.30
N SER A 199 -10.41 6.12 21.78
CA SER A 199 -10.40 5.81 23.22
C SER A 199 -9.76 6.96 24.00
N PRO A 200 -10.07 7.15 25.29
CA PRO A 200 -9.40 8.15 26.13
C PRO A 200 -7.86 7.97 26.20
N ARG A 201 -7.34 6.80 25.84
CA ARG A 201 -5.89 6.53 25.77
C ARG A 201 -5.24 7.12 24.52
N ASP A 202 -6.01 7.37 23.47
CA ASP A 202 -5.50 7.94 22.21
C ASP A 202 -5.22 9.45 22.38
N TYR A 203 -5.80 10.08 23.39
CA TYR A 203 -5.56 11.47 23.77
C TYR A 203 -4.43 11.67 24.81
N ALA A 204 -3.93 10.60 25.41
CA ALA A 204 -2.89 10.69 26.45
C ALA A 204 -1.47 10.62 25.89
N ALA A 205 -1.30 10.50 24.56
CA ALA A 205 -0.02 10.40 23.85
C ALA A 205 0.28 11.62 22.95
N SER A 206 -0.44 12.73 23.14
CA SER A 206 -0.19 14.02 22.43
C SER A 206 0.47 15.03 23.35
#